data_32bec838ea7732966a4854db75bd85e6
#
_entry.id   32bec838ea7732966a4854db75bd85e6
#
_cell.length_a   1.000
_cell.length_b   1.000
_cell.length_c   1.000
_cell.angle_alpha   90.00
_cell.angle_beta   90.00
_cell.angle_gamma   90.00
#
_symmetry.space_group_name_H-M   'P 1'
#
loop_
_entity.id
_entity.type
_entity.pdbx_description
1 polymer ?
#
loop_
_entity_poly.entity_id
_entity_poly.type
_entity_poly.pdbx_seq_one_letter_code
_entity_poly.pdbx_strand_id
1 'polypeptide(L)'
;MHDRAPSATKFATMTRSHVTVVGSLNVDLSVFTSIIPKLGETVTGSSFLLGYGGKGANQCVASRVLGCNTALIGKVGDDYFGEMFVQHLKQLGVNTDGISRTSMDSTGVASITVETRTGGNQIIIVPGANMLVSEKDISLAEKLTLLDTKVMVCQFEINPTATLYSLRLGRAKGVKTILNPAPGPVASGNPEKLGNYELMEDILSNCDFVCPNESEFCSITESDSESLFSKDEIGSLNIDAFIPGLTYLLKKKIKYPIVTLGSKGVIAILSEQDMENIYAKDASEVAHITFDNQKKLVVHFSAPSKIDVVDTTGAGDCFVGSLAYFVACHEDITLAEQIRRSVWVASQSIRKKGTQSSYLKRDELPDTLFALETFQWP
;
A
#
# COMPACT_ATOMS: atom_id res chain seq x y z
N MET A 1 3.62 -32.35 -53.18
CA MET A 1 2.53 -32.04 -52.28
C MET A 1 2.98 -32.45 -50.90
N HIS A 2 3.45 -31.50 -50.11
CA HIS A 2 3.78 -31.71 -48.69
C HIS A 2 2.97 -30.68 -47.89
N ASP A 3 1.89 -31.18 -47.29
CA ASP A 3 1.11 -30.42 -46.32
C ASP A 3 1.96 -30.12 -45.11
N ARG A 4 2.24 -28.83 -44.87
CA ARG A 4 2.73 -28.33 -43.56
C ARG A 4 1.51 -28.05 -42.69
N ALA A 5 1.37 -28.85 -41.64
CA ALA A 5 0.44 -28.55 -40.56
C ALA A 5 0.75 -27.17 -39.95
N PRO A 6 -0.28 -26.38 -39.56
CA PRO A 6 -0.07 -25.08 -38.93
C PRO A 6 0.58 -25.25 -37.56
N SER A 7 1.62 -24.44 -37.33
CA SER A 7 2.37 -24.39 -36.07
C SER A 7 1.44 -24.13 -34.90
N ALA A 8 1.55 -24.96 -33.86
CA ALA A 8 0.88 -24.77 -32.59
C ALA A 8 1.13 -23.34 -32.05
N THR A 9 0.05 -22.60 -31.91
CA THR A 9 0.00 -21.31 -31.26
C THR A 9 0.60 -21.48 -29.87
N LYS A 10 1.70 -20.80 -29.56
CA LYS A 10 2.26 -20.68 -28.22
C LYS A 10 1.15 -20.07 -27.35
N PHE A 11 0.49 -20.89 -26.55
CA PHE A 11 -0.24 -20.39 -25.40
C PHE A 11 0.79 -19.68 -24.54
N ALA A 12 0.69 -18.35 -24.45
CA ALA A 12 1.42 -17.58 -23.46
C ALA A 12 1.12 -18.23 -22.11
N THR A 13 2.15 -18.72 -21.42
CA THR A 13 2.03 -19.22 -20.05
C THR A 13 1.44 -18.08 -19.23
N MET A 14 0.17 -18.20 -18.83
CA MET A 14 -0.47 -17.26 -17.94
C MET A 14 0.41 -17.16 -16.70
N THR A 15 0.98 -16.00 -16.47
CA THR A 15 1.81 -15.73 -15.29
C THR A 15 0.89 -15.72 -14.08
N ARG A 16 1.04 -16.73 -13.22
CA ARG A 16 0.28 -16.85 -11.96
C ARG A 16 0.68 -15.73 -11.03
N SER A 17 -0.27 -14.92 -10.56
CA SER A 17 -0.02 -13.81 -9.63
C SER A 17 -0.48 -14.19 -8.23
N HIS A 18 0.42 -14.07 -7.24
CA HIS A 18 0.07 -14.33 -5.85
C HIS A 18 -0.49 -13.09 -5.15
N VAL A 19 -0.04 -11.89 -5.56
CA VAL A 19 -0.57 -10.61 -5.11
C VAL A 19 -1.16 -9.88 -6.30
N THR A 20 -2.43 -9.51 -6.21
CA THR A 20 -3.09 -8.64 -7.18
C THR A 20 -3.44 -7.32 -6.51
N VAL A 21 -2.97 -6.23 -7.07
CA VAL A 21 -3.30 -4.89 -6.61
C VAL A 21 -4.34 -4.28 -7.55
N VAL A 22 -5.40 -3.71 -6.98
CA VAL A 22 -6.38 -2.92 -7.74
C VAL A 22 -6.23 -1.48 -7.27
N GLY A 23 -5.70 -0.60 -8.13
CA GLY A 23 -5.36 0.73 -7.66
C GLY A 23 -4.79 1.66 -8.73
N SER A 24 -4.24 2.76 -8.25
CA SER A 24 -3.80 3.92 -9.02
C SER A 24 -2.43 3.76 -9.66
N LEU A 25 -2.28 4.52 -10.76
CA LEU A 25 -1.01 4.76 -11.45
C LEU A 25 -0.88 6.28 -11.64
N ASN A 26 0.10 6.92 -11.01
CA ASN A 26 0.37 8.36 -11.14
C ASN A 26 1.81 8.58 -11.58
N VAL A 27 2.00 9.47 -12.55
CA VAL A 27 3.35 9.95 -12.89
C VAL A 27 3.70 11.13 -12.01
N ASP A 28 4.81 11.04 -11.29
CA ASP A 28 5.29 12.08 -10.38
C ASP A 28 6.22 13.03 -11.14
N LEU A 29 5.81 14.29 -11.24
CA LEU A 29 6.57 15.38 -11.87
C LEU A 29 7.15 16.26 -10.77
N SER A 30 8.38 15.98 -10.36
CA SER A 30 9.05 16.67 -9.25
C SER A 30 9.97 17.76 -9.75
N VAL A 31 9.73 19.00 -9.35
CA VAL A 31 10.58 20.17 -9.61
C VAL A 31 11.24 20.59 -8.30
N PHE A 32 12.55 20.73 -8.32
CA PHE A 32 13.33 21.17 -7.17
C PHE A 32 13.70 22.64 -7.31
N THR A 33 13.49 23.43 -6.27
CA THR A 33 13.75 24.87 -6.26
C THR A 33 14.25 25.31 -4.88
N SER A 34 14.98 26.43 -4.83
CA SER A 34 15.43 27.02 -3.55
C SER A 34 14.32 27.73 -2.79
N ILE A 35 13.23 28.10 -3.47
CA ILE A 35 12.07 28.79 -2.91
C ILE A 35 10.81 28.37 -3.65
N ILE A 36 9.73 28.12 -2.92
CA ILE A 36 8.42 27.87 -3.50
C ILE A 36 7.83 29.22 -3.97
N PRO A 37 7.43 29.35 -5.27
CA PRO A 37 6.93 30.62 -5.80
C PRO A 37 5.60 30.99 -5.14
N LYS A 38 5.42 32.29 -4.88
CA LYS A 38 4.12 32.85 -4.52
C LYS A 38 3.24 33.01 -5.77
N LEU A 39 1.94 33.28 -5.53
CA LEU A 39 1.01 33.50 -6.61
C LEU A 39 1.51 34.64 -7.55
N GLY A 40 1.61 34.37 -8.84
CA GLY A 40 2.10 35.31 -9.85
C GLY A 40 3.63 35.38 -9.99
N GLU A 41 4.40 34.67 -9.18
CA GLU A 41 5.87 34.61 -9.30
C GLU A 41 6.30 33.50 -10.26
N THR A 42 7.42 33.78 -10.97
CA THR A 42 8.16 32.77 -11.74
C THR A 42 9.53 32.60 -11.12
N VAL A 43 9.89 31.37 -10.78
CA VAL A 43 11.21 31.02 -10.23
C VAL A 43 11.89 29.99 -11.12
N THR A 44 13.24 29.99 -11.11
CA THR A 44 14.00 28.96 -11.81
C THR A 44 14.27 27.80 -10.88
N GLY A 45 13.84 26.60 -11.31
CA GLY A 45 14.17 25.34 -10.61
C GLY A 45 15.61 24.92 -10.83
N SER A 46 16.13 24.11 -9.91
CA SER A 46 17.51 23.58 -9.98
C SER A 46 17.58 22.23 -10.70
N SER A 47 16.51 21.43 -10.63
CA SER A 47 16.42 20.11 -11.29
C SER A 47 14.97 19.67 -11.46
N PHE A 48 14.79 18.68 -12.33
CA PHE A 48 13.50 18.02 -12.59
C PHE A 48 13.69 16.50 -12.51
N LEU A 49 12.75 15.82 -11.92
CA LEU A 49 12.71 14.37 -11.83
C LEU A 49 11.32 13.87 -12.25
N LEU A 50 11.29 12.91 -13.15
CA LEU A 50 10.09 12.15 -13.48
C LEU A 50 10.15 10.82 -12.72
N GLY A 51 9.11 10.54 -11.94
CA GLY A 51 8.98 9.35 -11.14
C GLY A 51 7.73 8.56 -11.48
N TYR A 52 7.68 7.34 -10.98
CA TYR A 52 6.49 6.48 -11.04
C TYR A 52 5.91 6.38 -9.64
N GLY A 53 4.66 6.79 -9.49
CA GLY A 53 3.93 6.85 -8.24
C GLY A 53 2.53 6.26 -8.37
N GLY A 54 1.63 6.70 -7.50
CA GLY A 54 0.32 6.10 -7.29
C GLY A 54 0.42 4.92 -6.32
N LYS A 55 -0.41 4.97 -5.27
CA LYS A 55 -0.36 3.97 -4.18
C LYS A 55 -0.52 2.54 -4.69
N GLY A 56 -1.42 2.33 -5.67
CA GLY A 56 -1.62 1.02 -6.29
C GLY A 56 -0.34 0.48 -6.93
N ALA A 57 0.29 1.26 -7.81
CA ALA A 57 1.53 0.86 -8.46
C ALA A 57 2.68 0.70 -7.46
N ASN A 58 2.80 1.60 -6.47
CA ASN A 58 3.84 1.53 -5.44
C ASN A 58 3.76 0.23 -4.64
N GLN A 59 2.57 -0.13 -4.13
CA GLN A 59 2.36 -1.35 -3.34
C GLN A 59 2.55 -2.62 -4.18
N CYS A 60 2.16 -2.58 -5.46
CA CYS A 60 2.42 -3.66 -6.41
C CYS A 60 3.92 -3.86 -6.64
N VAL A 61 4.66 -2.78 -6.91
CA VAL A 61 6.11 -2.83 -7.12
C VAL A 61 6.84 -3.26 -5.85
N ALA A 62 6.44 -2.77 -4.67
CA ALA A 62 7.03 -3.20 -3.40
C ALA A 62 6.93 -4.73 -3.20
N SER A 63 5.76 -5.34 -3.46
CA SER A 63 5.63 -6.80 -3.46
C SER A 63 6.49 -7.47 -4.54
N ARG A 64 6.56 -6.87 -5.74
CA ARG A 64 7.27 -7.46 -6.89
C ARG A 64 8.78 -7.54 -6.66
N VAL A 65 9.38 -6.49 -6.14
CA VAL A 65 10.84 -6.44 -5.93
C VAL A 65 11.32 -7.41 -4.85
N LEU A 66 10.44 -7.81 -3.93
CA LEU A 66 10.69 -8.87 -2.96
C LEU A 66 10.63 -10.28 -3.56
N GLY A 67 10.24 -10.40 -4.84
CA GLY A 67 10.20 -11.68 -5.56
C GLY A 67 8.80 -12.25 -5.77
N CYS A 68 7.73 -11.55 -5.38
CA CYS A 68 6.36 -11.98 -5.61
C CYS A 68 5.99 -11.93 -7.11
N ASN A 69 5.18 -12.86 -7.56
CA ASN A 69 4.46 -12.70 -8.81
C ASN A 69 3.27 -11.78 -8.55
N THR A 70 3.26 -10.62 -9.19
CA THR A 70 2.27 -9.56 -8.97
C THR A 70 1.51 -9.21 -10.24
N ALA A 71 0.25 -8.83 -10.08
CA ALA A 71 -0.55 -8.20 -11.13
C ALA A 71 -1.08 -6.85 -10.65
N LEU A 72 -1.23 -5.91 -11.57
CA LEU A 72 -1.89 -4.64 -11.33
C LEU A 72 -3.13 -4.50 -12.21
N ILE A 73 -4.26 -4.22 -11.58
CA ILE A 73 -5.51 -3.82 -12.24
C ILE A 73 -5.67 -2.32 -12.02
N GLY A 74 -5.78 -1.58 -13.10
CA GLY A 74 -5.88 -0.13 -13.07
C GLY A 74 -6.20 0.45 -14.44
N LYS A 75 -6.08 1.77 -14.56
CA LYS A 75 -6.35 2.46 -15.83
C LYS A 75 -5.40 3.62 -16.03
N VAL A 76 -4.93 3.76 -17.26
CA VAL A 76 -4.10 4.88 -17.71
C VAL A 76 -4.77 5.59 -18.90
N GLY A 77 -4.37 6.81 -19.17
CA GLY A 77 -4.73 7.52 -20.39
C GLY A 77 -4.12 6.86 -21.64
N ASP A 78 -4.70 7.11 -22.80
CA ASP A 78 -4.09 6.78 -24.09
C ASP A 78 -3.11 7.88 -24.48
N ASP A 79 -2.08 8.07 -23.65
CA ASP A 79 -1.07 9.12 -23.73
C ASP A 79 0.34 8.58 -23.48
N TYR A 80 1.34 9.46 -23.66
CA TYR A 80 2.75 9.12 -23.48
C TYR A 80 3.06 8.61 -22.07
N PHE A 81 2.46 9.22 -21.05
CA PHE A 81 2.68 8.82 -19.66
C PHE A 81 2.13 7.42 -19.37
N GLY A 82 0.94 7.10 -19.91
CA GLY A 82 0.35 5.77 -19.78
C GLY A 82 1.18 4.69 -20.44
N GLU A 83 1.69 4.94 -21.67
CA GLU A 83 2.58 3.99 -22.34
C GLU A 83 3.87 3.77 -21.55
N MET A 84 4.53 4.84 -21.17
CA MET A 84 5.78 4.82 -20.42
C MET A 84 5.60 4.06 -19.08
N PHE A 85 4.50 4.30 -18.37
CA PHE A 85 4.24 3.64 -17.09
C PHE A 85 4.03 2.14 -17.25
N VAL A 86 3.21 1.71 -18.21
CA VAL A 86 2.98 0.28 -18.48
C VAL A 86 4.28 -0.42 -18.87
N GLN A 87 5.13 0.22 -19.68
CA GLN A 87 6.43 -0.34 -20.04
C GLN A 87 7.36 -0.48 -18.82
N HIS A 88 7.40 0.52 -17.92
CA HIS A 88 8.15 0.43 -16.68
C HIS A 88 7.73 -0.76 -15.82
N LEU A 89 6.42 -0.97 -15.62
CA LEU A 89 5.90 -2.10 -14.84
C LEU A 89 6.25 -3.44 -15.48
N LYS A 90 6.16 -3.55 -16.82
CA LYS A 90 6.58 -4.74 -17.56
C LYS A 90 8.07 -5.05 -17.38
N GLN A 91 8.94 -4.02 -17.39
CA GLN A 91 10.38 -4.19 -17.16
C GLN A 91 10.67 -4.71 -15.74
N LEU A 92 9.86 -4.32 -14.75
CA LEU A 92 9.92 -4.86 -13.39
C LEU A 92 9.33 -6.29 -13.29
N GLY A 93 8.68 -6.79 -14.34
CA GLY A 93 8.05 -8.11 -14.36
C GLY A 93 6.69 -8.17 -13.67
N VAL A 94 6.00 -7.04 -13.54
CA VAL A 94 4.59 -6.99 -13.10
C VAL A 94 3.69 -7.45 -14.24
N ASN A 95 2.69 -8.29 -13.96
CA ASN A 95 1.63 -8.59 -14.91
C ASN A 95 0.74 -7.35 -15.08
N THR A 96 0.74 -6.79 -16.28
CA THR A 96 0.01 -5.56 -16.65
C THR A 96 -1.25 -5.83 -17.49
N ASP A 97 -1.65 -7.09 -17.66
CA ASP A 97 -2.81 -7.47 -18.50
C ASP A 97 -4.13 -6.90 -17.94
N GLY A 98 -4.15 -6.54 -16.66
CA GLY A 98 -5.26 -5.86 -15.98
C GLY A 98 -5.27 -4.33 -16.14
N ILE A 99 -4.28 -3.72 -16.80
CA ILE A 99 -4.23 -2.27 -16.99
C ILE A 99 -4.94 -1.91 -18.28
N SER A 100 -6.10 -1.26 -18.16
CA SER A 100 -6.86 -0.75 -19.30
C SER A 100 -6.42 0.66 -19.70
N ARG A 101 -6.77 1.08 -20.93
CA ARG A 101 -6.49 2.42 -21.46
C ARG A 101 -7.79 3.16 -21.76
N THR A 102 -7.74 4.49 -21.70
CA THR A 102 -8.86 5.35 -22.04
C THR A 102 -8.40 6.62 -22.76
N SER A 103 -9.17 7.05 -23.75
CA SER A 103 -9.03 8.36 -24.37
C SER A 103 -9.89 9.44 -23.71
N MET A 104 -10.65 9.07 -22.65
CA MET A 104 -11.58 10.00 -21.99
C MET A 104 -10.89 10.92 -20.99
N ASP A 105 -9.73 10.52 -20.47
CA ASP A 105 -8.95 11.31 -19.51
C ASP A 105 -7.46 10.96 -19.63
N SER A 106 -6.61 11.85 -19.09
CA SER A 106 -5.17 11.65 -19.04
C SER A 106 -4.78 10.58 -18.01
N THR A 107 -3.56 10.04 -18.14
CA THR A 107 -2.91 9.29 -17.06
C THR A 107 -2.81 10.16 -15.81
N GLY A 108 -3.00 9.57 -14.62
CA GLY A 108 -2.86 10.27 -13.35
C GLY A 108 -1.49 10.91 -13.19
N VAL A 109 -1.46 12.13 -12.66
CA VAL A 109 -0.22 12.92 -12.49
C VAL A 109 -0.21 13.56 -11.10
N ALA A 110 0.96 13.55 -10.45
CA ALA A 110 1.26 14.38 -9.30
C ALA A 110 2.29 15.45 -9.69
N SER A 111 1.92 16.72 -9.58
CA SER A 111 2.83 17.86 -9.70
C SER A 111 3.42 18.16 -8.32
N ILE A 112 4.74 18.02 -8.18
CA ILE A 112 5.43 18.10 -6.89
C ILE A 112 6.47 19.20 -6.96
N THR A 113 6.36 20.22 -6.13
CA THR A 113 7.39 21.25 -5.96
C THR A 113 8.09 21.01 -4.63
N VAL A 114 9.40 20.83 -4.67
CA VAL A 114 10.24 20.57 -3.49
C VAL A 114 11.16 21.75 -3.22
N GLU A 115 11.08 22.33 -2.03
CA GLU A 115 12.04 23.34 -1.58
C GLU A 115 13.31 22.65 -1.08
N THR A 116 14.43 22.86 -1.78
CA THR A 116 15.69 22.15 -1.51
C THR A 116 16.35 22.53 -0.19
N ARG A 117 16.00 23.69 0.37
CA ARG A 117 16.57 24.20 1.61
C ARG A 117 15.96 23.58 2.87
N THR A 118 14.66 23.34 2.86
CA THR A 118 13.91 22.82 4.02
C THR A 118 13.45 21.38 3.83
N GLY A 119 13.41 20.89 2.57
CA GLY A 119 12.77 19.63 2.20
C GLY A 119 11.23 19.72 2.14
N GLY A 120 10.65 20.90 2.42
CA GLY A 120 9.21 21.11 2.30
C GLY A 120 8.72 20.93 0.87
N ASN A 121 7.51 20.42 0.70
CA ASN A 121 6.92 20.21 -0.61
C ASN A 121 5.48 20.69 -0.72
N GLN A 122 5.06 20.93 -1.95
CA GLN A 122 3.66 21.15 -2.34
C GLN A 122 3.31 20.15 -3.43
N ILE A 123 2.16 19.47 -3.26
CA ILE A 123 1.72 18.42 -4.17
C ILE A 123 0.31 18.73 -4.66
N ILE A 124 0.13 18.68 -5.97
CA ILE A 124 -1.19 18.74 -6.62
C ILE A 124 -1.36 17.45 -7.41
N ILE A 125 -2.43 16.71 -7.13
CA ILE A 125 -2.74 15.46 -7.81
C ILE A 125 -3.89 15.67 -8.77
N VAL A 126 -3.71 15.24 -10.02
CA VAL A 126 -4.76 15.07 -11.02
C VAL A 126 -4.96 13.57 -11.19
N PRO A 127 -6.05 13.00 -10.65
CA PRO A 127 -6.26 11.55 -10.66
C PRO A 127 -6.40 10.98 -12.07
N GLY A 128 -6.99 11.73 -13.00
CA GLY A 128 -7.18 11.34 -14.40
C GLY A 128 -7.89 9.99 -14.53
N ALA A 129 -7.36 9.12 -15.38
CA ALA A 129 -7.89 7.81 -15.70
C ALA A 129 -8.09 6.89 -14.47
N ASN A 130 -7.41 7.14 -13.34
CA ASN A 130 -7.62 6.38 -12.11
C ASN A 130 -9.08 6.43 -11.65
N MET A 131 -9.76 7.58 -11.79
CA MET A 131 -11.16 7.72 -11.39
C MET A 131 -12.14 7.04 -12.35
N LEU A 132 -11.67 6.61 -13.52
CA LEU A 132 -12.45 5.87 -14.50
C LEU A 132 -12.29 4.34 -14.38
N VAL A 133 -11.54 3.85 -13.39
CA VAL A 133 -11.52 2.42 -13.05
C VAL A 133 -12.92 2.02 -12.61
N SER A 134 -13.46 0.98 -13.24
CA SER A 134 -14.84 0.51 -13.05
C SER A 134 -14.90 -0.97 -12.71
N GLU A 135 -16.05 -1.44 -12.23
CA GLU A 135 -16.33 -2.86 -12.02
C GLU A 135 -16.12 -3.68 -13.30
N LYS A 136 -16.44 -3.10 -14.46
CA LYS A 136 -16.23 -3.75 -15.76
C LYS A 136 -14.74 -4.00 -16.03
N ASP A 137 -13.88 -3.04 -15.72
CA ASP A 137 -12.42 -3.22 -15.90
C ASP A 137 -11.90 -4.36 -15.04
N ILE A 138 -12.34 -4.44 -13.79
CA ILE A 138 -11.95 -5.48 -12.83
C ILE A 138 -12.48 -6.85 -13.28
N SER A 139 -13.75 -6.94 -13.70
CA SER A 139 -14.35 -8.18 -14.18
C SER A 139 -13.68 -8.70 -15.44
N LEU A 140 -13.26 -7.84 -16.37
CA LEU A 140 -12.51 -8.23 -17.56
C LEU A 140 -11.10 -8.73 -17.20
N ALA A 141 -10.44 -8.07 -16.24
CA ALA A 141 -9.11 -8.43 -15.80
C ALA A 141 -9.08 -9.71 -14.92
N GLU A 142 -10.20 -10.10 -14.33
CA GLU A 142 -10.30 -11.21 -13.37
C GLU A 142 -9.65 -12.50 -13.87
N LYS A 143 -9.97 -12.92 -15.09
CA LYS A 143 -9.46 -14.17 -15.70
C LYS A 143 -7.96 -14.11 -16.00
N LEU A 144 -7.40 -12.91 -16.15
CA LEU A 144 -6.00 -12.69 -16.53
C LEU A 144 -5.09 -12.52 -15.30
N THR A 145 -5.65 -12.06 -14.17
CA THR A 145 -4.86 -11.60 -13.04
C THR A 145 -5.16 -12.31 -11.72
N LEU A 146 -6.37 -12.90 -11.54
CA LEU A 146 -6.81 -13.44 -10.25
C LEU A 146 -6.72 -14.97 -10.12
N LEU A 147 -6.22 -15.69 -11.11
CA LEU A 147 -6.32 -17.17 -11.16
C LEU A 147 -5.65 -17.85 -9.93
N ASP A 148 -4.52 -17.33 -9.44
CA ASP A 148 -3.78 -17.86 -8.29
C ASP A 148 -3.55 -16.78 -7.21
N THR A 149 -4.33 -15.72 -7.23
CA THR A 149 -4.21 -14.63 -6.26
C THR A 149 -4.53 -15.13 -4.86
N LYS A 150 -3.60 -14.92 -3.94
CA LYS A 150 -3.75 -15.20 -2.50
C LYS A 150 -4.09 -13.94 -1.71
N VAL A 151 -3.61 -12.79 -2.18
CA VAL A 151 -3.83 -11.49 -1.54
C VAL A 151 -4.23 -10.46 -2.57
N MET A 152 -5.30 -9.74 -2.29
CA MET A 152 -5.75 -8.56 -3.04
C MET A 152 -5.54 -7.30 -2.22
N VAL A 153 -4.95 -6.28 -2.83
CA VAL A 153 -4.64 -4.99 -2.17
C VAL A 153 -5.38 -3.86 -2.86
N CYS A 154 -6.04 -3.00 -2.07
CA CYS A 154 -6.79 -1.84 -2.56
C CYS A 154 -6.43 -0.57 -1.76
N GLN A 155 -6.69 0.61 -2.35
CA GLN A 155 -6.50 1.93 -1.75
C GLN A 155 -7.67 2.85 -2.14
N PHE A 156 -7.59 4.15 -1.78
CA PHE A 156 -8.62 5.16 -2.09
C PHE A 156 -8.19 6.17 -3.17
N GLU A 157 -7.35 5.75 -4.12
CA GLU A 157 -6.95 6.61 -5.26
C GLU A 157 -7.66 6.26 -6.57
N ILE A 158 -8.62 5.32 -6.54
CA ILE A 158 -9.52 5.00 -7.65
C ILE A 158 -10.96 5.23 -7.23
N ASN A 159 -11.90 4.99 -8.14
CA ASN A 159 -13.32 5.09 -7.81
C ASN A 159 -13.68 4.15 -6.63
N PRO A 160 -14.28 4.66 -5.53
CA PRO A 160 -14.60 3.84 -4.35
C PRO A 160 -15.53 2.67 -4.62
N THR A 161 -16.43 2.76 -5.61
CA THR A 161 -17.29 1.63 -5.99
C THR A 161 -16.47 0.50 -6.61
N ALA A 162 -15.42 0.83 -7.38
CA ALA A 162 -14.49 -0.14 -7.94
C ALA A 162 -13.66 -0.80 -6.82
N THR A 163 -13.24 -0.03 -5.81
CA THR A 163 -12.58 -0.57 -4.61
C THR A 163 -13.49 -1.56 -3.89
N LEU A 164 -14.75 -1.20 -3.62
CA LEU A 164 -15.73 -2.08 -2.99
C LEU A 164 -15.94 -3.36 -3.80
N TYR A 165 -16.14 -3.23 -5.12
CA TYR A 165 -16.31 -4.39 -6.00
C TYR A 165 -15.12 -5.34 -5.92
N SER A 166 -13.90 -4.81 -5.94
CA SER A 166 -12.66 -5.59 -5.84
C SER A 166 -12.59 -6.38 -4.53
N LEU A 167 -12.86 -5.73 -3.39
CA LEU A 167 -12.83 -6.36 -2.08
C LEU A 167 -13.89 -7.46 -1.95
N ARG A 168 -15.11 -7.21 -2.44
CA ARG A 168 -16.18 -8.22 -2.49
C ARG A 168 -15.80 -9.41 -3.37
N LEU A 169 -15.20 -9.15 -4.53
CA LEU A 169 -14.72 -10.20 -5.44
C LEU A 169 -13.61 -11.04 -4.79
N GLY A 170 -12.62 -10.39 -4.16
CA GLY A 170 -11.56 -11.07 -3.43
C GLY A 170 -12.13 -11.98 -2.35
N ARG A 171 -13.03 -11.45 -1.53
CA ARG A 171 -13.68 -12.22 -0.46
C ARG A 171 -14.51 -13.40 -0.99
N ALA A 172 -15.27 -13.19 -2.06
CA ALA A 172 -16.06 -14.26 -2.71
C ALA A 172 -15.19 -15.41 -3.25
N LYS A 173 -13.94 -15.12 -3.59
CA LYS A 173 -12.94 -16.11 -4.06
C LYS A 173 -12.08 -16.69 -2.93
N GLY A 174 -12.28 -16.31 -1.69
CA GLY A 174 -11.44 -16.75 -0.57
C GLY A 174 -10.03 -16.14 -0.57
N VAL A 175 -9.83 -15.04 -1.31
CA VAL A 175 -8.58 -14.28 -1.34
C VAL A 175 -8.53 -13.36 -0.13
N LYS A 176 -7.39 -13.30 0.56
CA LYS A 176 -7.17 -12.34 1.66
C LYS A 176 -7.18 -10.92 1.12
N THR A 177 -7.88 -10.01 1.79
CA THR A 177 -8.04 -8.62 1.33
C THR A 177 -7.32 -7.66 2.26
N ILE A 178 -6.52 -6.76 1.67
CA ILE A 178 -5.81 -5.68 2.36
C ILE A 178 -6.31 -4.34 1.82
N LEU A 179 -6.76 -3.46 2.70
CA LEU A 179 -7.08 -2.07 2.38
C LEU A 179 -6.08 -1.13 3.04
N ASN A 180 -5.42 -0.30 2.25
CA ASN A 180 -4.77 0.91 2.74
C ASN A 180 -5.71 2.09 2.47
N PRO A 181 -6.40 2.64 3.50
CA PRO A 181 -7.43 3.66 3.32
C PRO A 181 -6.83 5.06 3.06
N ALA A 182 -5.92 5.13 2.13
CA ALA A 182 -5.12 6.29 1.74
C ALA A 182 -5.45 6.77 0.31
N PRO A 183 -5.58 8.10 0.08
CA PRO A 183 -5.64 9.15 1.09
C PRO A 183 -6.90 9.04 1.94
N GLY A 184 -6.81 9.45 3.20
CA GLY A 184 -7.99 9.46 4.08
C GLY A 184 -9.15 10.30 3.54
N PRO A 185 -10.40 9.98 3.90
CA PRO A 185 -11.60 10.63 3.35
C PRO A 185 -11.58 12.16 3.44
N VAL A 186 -11.00 12.71 4.49
CA VAL A 186 -10.92 14.16 4.72
C VAL A 186 -9.78 14.80 3.91
N ALA A 187 -8.69 14.07 3.68
CA ALA A 187 -7.50 14.60 2.99
C ALA A 187 -7.71 14.84 1.49
N SER A 188 -8.72 14.22 0.89
CA SER A 188 -9.03 14.36 -0.54
C SER A 188 -9.62 15.73 -0.93
N GLY A 189 -9.84 16.65 0.03
CA GLY A 189 -10.44 17.96 -0.22
C GLY A 189 -11.88 17.92 -0.77
N ASN A 190 -12.44 16.73 -0.91
CA ASN A 190 -13.80 16.53 -1.38
C ASN A 190 -14.49 15.42 -0.57
N PRO A 191 -15.08 15.78 0.60
CA PRO A 191 -15.80 14.83 1.45
C PRO A 191 -16.95 14.14 0.73
N GLU A 192 -17.48 14.72 -0.36
CA GLU A 192 -18.55 14.09 -1.14
C GLU A 192 -18.09 12.89 -1.96
N LYS A 193 -16.80 12.77 -2.30
CA LYS A 193 -16.27 11.63 -3.10
C LYS A 193 -16.18 10.31 -2.33
N LEU A 194 -15.98 10.35 -1.03
CA LEU A 194 -16.04 9.18 -0.13
C LEU A 194 -17.21 9.29 0.85
N GLY A 195 -17.99 10.37 0.74
CA GLY A 195 -18.97 10.87 1.70
C GLY A 195 -20.26 10.07 1.83
N ASN A 196 -20.33 8.84 1.31
CA ASN A 196 -21.38 7.92 1.71
C ASN A 196 -20.86 7.03 2.83
N TYR A 197 -21.29 7.32 4.06
CA TYR A 197 -20.96 6.53 5.26
C TYR A 197 -21.26 5.02 5.05
N GLU A 198 -22.36 4.71 4.36
CA GLU A 198 -22.74 3.33 4.02
C GLU A 198 -21.71 2.66 3.13
N LEU A 199 -21.17 3.38 2.12
CA LEU A 199 -20.14 2.85 1.24
C LEU A 199 -18.83 2.53 1.99
N MET A 200 -18.45 3.41 2.94
CA MET A 200 -17.25 3.18 3.76
C MET A 200 -17.43 1.95 4.65
N GLU A 201 -18.60 1.79 5.28
CA GLU A 201 -18.90 0.61 6.09
C GLU A 201 -18.87 -0.68 5.27
N ASP A 202 -19.44 -0.65 4.07
CA ASP A 202 -19.40 -1.76 3.14
C ASP A 202 -17.97 -2.12 2.73
N ILE A 203 -17.14 -1.12 2.44
CA ILE A 203 -15.72 -1.32 2.10
C ILE A 203 -15.00 -1.99 3.27
N LEU A 204 -15.08 -1.41 4.48
CA LEU A 204 -14.40 -1.92 5.67
C LEU A 204 -14.84 -3.35 6.00
N SER A 205 -16.13 -3.67 5.90
CA SER A 205 -16.67 -5.01 6.21
C SER A 205 -16.21 -6.11 5.24
N ASN A 206 -15.60 -5.74 4.11
CA ASN A 206 -15.05 -6.67 3.13
C ASN A 206 -13.51 -6.78 3.19
N CYS A 207 -12.87 -6.23 4.23
CA CYS A 207 -11.42 -6.29 4.44
C CYS A 207 -11.05 -7.32 5.50
N ASP A 208 -9.99 -8.10 5.26
CA ASP A 208 -9.33 -8.88 6.31
C ASP A 208 -8.32 -8.01 7.06
N PHE A 209 -7.55 -7.20 6.33
CA PHE A 209 -6.56 -6.26 6.86
C PHE A 209 -6.93 -4.82 6.48
N VAL A 210 -6.78 -3.90 7.43
CA VAL A 210 -6.87 -2.45 7.17
C VAL A 210 -5.62 -1.79 7.73
N CYS A 211 -4.89 -1.08 6.87
CA CYS A 211 -3.57 -0.52 7.16
C CYS A 211 -3.55 1.01 6.97
N PRO A 212 -4.17 1.81 7.85
CA PRO A 212 -4.08 3.27 7.86
C PRO A 212 -2.77 3.76 8.50
N ASN A 213 -2.39 5.01 8.21
CA ASN A 213 -1.53 5.80 9.09
C ASN A 213 -2.36 6.46 10.19
N GLU A 214 -1.73 7.26 11.11
CA GLU A 214 -2.42 7.89 12.22
C GLU A 214 -3.57 8.80 11.76
N SER A 215 -3.37 9.63 10.76
CA SER A 215 -4.39 10.56 10.27
C SER A 215 -5.53 9.85 9.54
N GLU A 216 -5.22 8.83 8.77
CA GLU A 216 -6.19 7.97 8.09
C GLU A 216 -6.99 7.16 9.12
N PHE A 217 -6.32 6.64 10.16
CA PHE A 217 -6.96 5.93 11.27
C PHE A 217 -7.99 6.82 11.96
N CYS A 218 -7.62 8.05 12.35
CA CYS A 218 -8.56 9.01 12.93
C CYS A 218 -9.75 9.30 12.02
N SER A 219 -9.48 9.45 10.72
CA SER A 219 -10.50 9.75 9.72
C SER A 219 -11.54 8.64 9.53
N ILE A 220 -11.14 7.36 9.64
CA ILE A 220 -12.06 6.22 9.46
C ILE A 220 -12.67 5.71 10.77
N THR A 221 -12.15 6.10 11.93
CA THR A 221 -12.63 5.66 13.25
C THR A 221 -13.28 6.78 14.05
N GLU A 222 -13.26 8.02 13.54
CA GLU A 222 -13.70 9.23 14.23
C GLU A 222 -12.94 9.47 15.57
N SER A 223 -11.70 8.96 15.64
CA SER A 223 -10.83 9.14 16.80
C SER A 223 -10.20 10.54 16.78
N ASP A 224 -9.99 11.11 17.97
CA ASP A 224 -9.30 12.39 18.10
C ASP A 224 -7.79 12.20 17.91
N SER A 225 -7.23 12.88 16.93
CA SER A 225 -5.80 12.80 16.61
C SER A 225 -4.89 13.34 17.72
N GLU A 226 -5.34 14.33 18.49
CA GLU A 226 -4.56 14.88 19.60
C GLU A 226 -4.42 13.89 20.76
N SER A 227 -5.40 13.01 20.95
CA SER A 227 -5.39 11.99 22.00
C SER A 227 -4.38 10.88 21.76
N LEU A 228 -3.96 10.64 20.49
CA LEU A 228 -3.05 9.56 20.13
C LEU A 228 -1.61 9.77 20.62
N PHE A 229 -1.27 11.00 21.03
CA PHE A 229 0.04 11.36 21.54
C PHE A 229 -0.06 11.81 23.00
N SER A 230 0.92 11.42 23.82
CA SER A 230 0.98 11.85 25.21
C SER A 230 1.19 13.36 25.29
N LYS A 231 0.47 14.01 26.22
CA LYS A 231 0.66 15.45 26.53
C LYS A 231 1.87 15.69 27.45
N ASP A 232 2.26 14.67 28.19
CA ASP A 232 3.29 14.80 29.25
C ASP A 232 4.71 14.59 28.72
N GLU A 233 4.85 13.82 27.59
CA GLU A 233 6.12 13.61 26.91
C GLU A 233 5.95 13.93 25.42
N ILE A 234 6.56 15.01 24.95
CA ILE A 234 6.48 15.43 23.55
C ILE A 234 6.91 14.28 22.64
N GLY A 235 5.94 13.72 21.93
CA GLY A 235 6.15 12.66 20.94
C GLY A 235 6.11 11.23 21.48
N SER A 236 5.81 10.97 22.76
CA SER A 236 5.55 9.60 23.22
C SER A 236 4.17 9.12 22.74
N LEU A 237 4.10 7.82 22.45
CA LEU A 237 2.90 7.19 21.90
C LEU A 237 1.95 6.83 23.03
N ASN A 238 0.71 7.32 22.97
CA ASN A 238 -0.36 6.91 23.87
C ASN A 238 -1.12 5.70 23.25
N ILE A 239 -0.65 4.49 23.52
CA ILE A 239 -1.22 3.27 22.94
C ILE A 239 -2.67 3.05 23.35
N ASP A 240 -3.03 3.38 24.59
CA ASP A 240 -4.39 3.21 25.10
C ASP A 240 -5.40 4.03 24.28
N ALA A 241 -4.99 5.16 23.73
CA ALA A 241 -5.85 5.99 22.89
C ALA A 241 -6.20 5.34 21.55
N PHE A 242 -5.41 4.36 21.06
CA PHE A 242 -5.75 3.61 19.85
C PHE A 242 -6.80 2.52 20.07
N ILE A 243 -6.96 2.04 21.31
CA ILE A 243 -7.82 0.88 21.62
C ILE A 243 -9.28 1.08 21.19
N PRO A 244 -9.92 2.24 21.45
CA PRO A 244 -11.31 2.45 21.01
C PRO A 244 -11.48 2.35 19.49
N GLY A 245 -10.62 3.01 18.72
CA GLY A 245 -10.65 2.97 17.25
C GLY A 245 -10.31 1.59 16.68
N LEU A 246 -9.31 0.90 17.25
CA LEU A 246 -8.99 -0.48 16.89
C LEU A 246 -10.16 -1.42 17.16
N THR A 247 -10.85 -1.25 18.31
CA THR A 247 -12.06 -2.02 18.65
C THR A 247 -13.23 -1.71 17.69
N TYR A 248 -13.37 -0.44 17.27
CA TYR A 248 -14.33 -0.07 16.24
C TYR A 248 -14.07 -0.83 14.93
N LEU A 249 -12.82 -0.92 14.47
CA LEU A 249 -12.47 -1.66 13.26
C LEU A 249 -12.78 -3.16 13.39
N LEU A 250 -12.56 -3.78 14.57
CA LEU A 250 -12.99 -5.16 14.81
C LEU A 250 -14.52 -5.33 14.69
N LYS A 251 -15.31 -4.35 15.20
CA LYS A 251 -16.78 -4.36 15.06
C LYS A 251 -17.23 -4.28 13.60
N LYS A 252 -16.40 -3.71 12.71
CA LYS A 252 -16.63 -3.71 11.25
C LYS A 252 -16.17 -5.03 10.58
N LYS A 253 -15.86 -6.07 11.37
CA LYS A 253 -15.45 -7.42 10.92
C LYS A 253 -14.05 -7.49 10.29
N ILE A 254 -13.23 -6.46 10.49
CA ILE A 254 -11.83 -6.48 10.09
C ILE A 254 -11.10 -7.43 11.05
N LYS A 255 -10.37 -8.41 10.50
CA LYS A 255 -9.65 -9.39 11.32
C LYS A 255 -8.38 -8.80 11.93
N TYR A 256 -7.68 -7.99 11.15
CA TYR A 256 -6.35 -7.49 11.44
C TYR A 256 -6.26 -5.97 11.19
N PRO A 257 -6.74 -5.15 12.14
CA PRO A 257 -6.43 -3.71 12.14
C PRO A 257 -4.93 -3.50 12.40
N ILE A 258 -4.25 -2.74 11.52
CA ILE A 258 -2.81 -2.45 11.59
C ILE A 258 -2.63 -0.96 11.35
N VAL A 259 -2.10 -0.21 12.30
CA VAL A 259 -1.88 1.25 12.18
C VAL A 259 -0.40 1.52 12.05
N THR A 260 0.03 2.18 10.97
CA THR A 260 1.41 2.61 10.79
C THR A 260 1.66 3.94 11.50
N LEU A 261 2.80 4.07 12.19
CA LEU A 261 3.14 5.16 13.10
C LEU A 261 4.46 5.85 12.71
N GLY A 262 4.80 5.82 11.43
CA GLY A 262 6.04 6.39 10.91
C GLY A 262 7.28 5.83 11.63
N SER A 263 8.09 6.70 12.20
CA SER A 263 9.31 6.32 12.92
C SER A 263 9.08 5.50 14.19
N LYS A 264 7.84 5.42 14.68
CA LYS A 264 7.46 4.63 15.86
C LYS A 264 7.08 3.19 15.51
N GLY A 265 6.97 2.85 14.23
CA GLY A 265 6.65 1.49 13.76
C GLY A 265 5.16 1.26 13.51
N VAL A 266 4.58 0.23 14.11
CA VAL A 266 3.21 -0.24 13.82
C VAL A 266 2.52 -0.73 15.07
N ILE A 267 1.22 -0.45 15.22
CA ILE A 267 0.34 -1.13 16.19
C ILE A 267 -0.61 -2.05 15.43
N ALA A 268 -0.80 -3.27 15.94
CA ALA A 268 -1.74 -4.24 15.36
C ALA A 268 -2.56 -4.95 16.44
N ILE A 269 -3.76 -5.42 16.06
CA ILE A 269 -4.49 -6.40 16.85
C ILE A 269 -4.25 -7.79 16.29
N LEU A 270 -3.80 -8.69 17.15
CA LEU A 270 -3.45 -10.08 16.84
C LEU A 270 -4.14 -11.06 17.80
N SER A 271 -4.21 -12.33 17.43
CA SER A 271 -4.54 -13.43 18.34
C SER A 271 -3.27 -13.96 19.01
N GLU A 272 -3.43 -14.77 20.06
CA GLU A 272 -2.30 -15.46 20.69
C GLU A 272 -1.56 -16.38 19.68
N GLN A 273 -2.30 -17.02 18.77
CA GLN A 273 -1.73 -17.87 17.71
C GLN A 273 -0.88 -17.05 16.72
N ASP A 274 -1.27 -15.82 16.39
CA ASP A 274 -0.50 -14.95 15.50
C ASP A 274 0.84 -14.52 16.10
N MET A 275 0.99 -14.62 17.43
CA MET A 275 2.20 -14.29 18.20
C MET A 275 3.06 -15.50 18.56
N GLU A 276 2.67 -16.71 18.18
CA GLU A 276 3.38 -17.92 18.55
C GLU A 276 4.84 -17.89 18.08
N ASN A 277 5.76 -18.26 18.98
CA ASN A 277 7.22 -18.30 18.72
C ASN A 277 7.88 -16.94 18.38
N ILE A 278 7.26 -15.79 18.70
CA ILE A 278 7.94 -14.50 18.58
C ILE A 278 8.70 -14.18 19.88
N TYR A 279 10.02 -14.11 19.77
CA TYR A 279 10.95 -13.72 20.84
C TYR A 279 11.74 -12.46 20.46
N ALA A 280 11.16 -11.56 19.66
CA ALA A 280 11.84 -10.36 19.18
C ALA A 280 11.65 -9.19 20.15
N LYS A 281 12.74 -8.49 20.46
CA LYS A 281 12.71 -7.30 21.35
C LYS A 281 11.94 -6.11 20.76
N ASP A 282 11.75 -6.10 19.47
CA ASP A 282 11.06 -5.08 18.69
C ASP A 282 9.55 -5.32 18.55
N ALA A 283 9.05 -6.44 19.10
CA ALA A 283 7.62 -6.72 19.21
C ALA A 283 7.23 -6.81 20.69
N SER A 284 6.39 -5.89 21.16
CA SER A 284 5.91 -5.86 22.54
C SER A 284 4.39 -5.95 22.58
N GLU A 285 3.89 -6.84 23.42
CA GLU A 285 2.50 -6.81 23.82
C GLU A 285 2.28 -5.64 24.76
N VAL A 286 1.31 -4.79 24.47
CA VAL A 286 1.07 -3.55 25.18
C VAL A 286 -0.27 -3.50 25.89
N ALA A 287 -1.26 -4.26 25.38
CA ALA A 287 -2.56 -4.39 26.02
C ALA A 287 -3.29 -5.68 25.60
N HIS A 288 -4.27 -6.07 26.41
CA HIS A 288 -5.25 -7.10 26.07
C HIS A 288 -6.63 -6.49 25.93
N ILE A 289 -7.37 -6.96 24.94
CA ILE A 289 -8.79 -6.65 24.78
C ILE A 289 -9.59 -7.94 24.64
N THR A 290 -10.84 -7.94 25.11
CA THR A 290 -11.77 -9.06 24.85
C THR A 290 -12.76 -8.62 23.79
N PHE A 291 -12.81 -9.37 22.68
CA PHE A 291 -13.74 -9.12 21.60
C PHE A 291 -14.38 -10.44 21.16
N ASP A 292 -15.72 -10.50 21.09
CA ASP A 292 -16.50 -11.71 20.77
C ASP A 292 -16.07 -12.94 21.61
N ASN A 293 -15.90 -12.75 22.92
CA ASN A 293 -15.42 -13.75 23.88
C ASN A 293 -14.03 -14.34 23.56
N GLN A 294 -13.27 -13.69 22.68
CA GLN A 294 -11.89 -14.06 22.38
C GLN A 294 -10.93 -13.02 22.93
N LYS A 295 -9.83 -13.48 23.53
CA LYS A 295 -8.72 -12.63 23.91
C LYS A 295 -7.98 -12.18 22.64
N LYS A 296 -7.75 -10.89 22.50
CA LYS A 296 -6.97 -10.27 21.45
C LYS A 296 -5.84 -9.48 22.08
N LEU A 297 -4.71 -9.45 21.40
CA LEU A 297 -3.49 -8.76 21.83
C LEU A 297 -3.34 -7.47 21.04
N VAL A 298 -3.11 -6.36 21.71
CA VAL A 298 -2.62 -5.14 21.07
C VAL A 298 -1.10 -5.20 21.10
N VAL A 299 -0.49 -5.27 19.94
CA VAL A 299 0.96 -5.47 19.78
C VAL A 299 1.57 -4.25 19.11
N HIS A 300 2.64 -3.72 19.69
CA HIS A 300 3.45 -2.68 19.09
C HIS A 300 4.74 -3.28 18.51
N PHE A 301 4.97 -3.03 17.24
CA PHE A 301 6.20 -3.37 16.52
C PHE A 301 7.00 -2.08 16.32
N SER A 302 8.09 -1.93 17.04
CA SER A 302 8.96 -0.74 16.96
C SER A 302 9.69 -0.70 15.63
N ALA A 303 9.84 0.48 15.02
CA ALA A 303 10.72 0.64 13.87
C ALA A 303 12.21 0.61 14.32
N PRO A 304 13.15 0.24 13.43
CA PRO A 304 14.58 0.31 13.72
C PRO A 304 15.02 1.72 14.11
N SER A 305 15.78 1.83 15.21
CA SER A 305 16.09 3.12 15.85
C SER A 305 17.26 3.89 15.25
N LYS A 306 18.05 3.28 14.37
CA LYS A 306 19.28 3.90 13.81
C LYS A 306 19.26 3.78 12.29
N ILE A 307 18.47 4.63 11.65
CA ILE A 307 18.37 4.68 10.20
C ILE A 307 18.67 6.10 9.74
N ASP A 308 19.59 6.22 8.77
CA ASP A 308 19.84 7.46 8.07
C ASP A 308 18.68 7.73 7.11
N VAL A 309 17.78 8.62 7.50
CA VAL A 309 16.58 8.98 6.73
C VAL A 309 16.98 9.94 5.61
N VAL A 310 16.70 9.54 4.37
CA VAL A 310 16.92 10.34 3.17
C VAL A 310 15.60 10.87 2.60
N ASP A 311 14.58 9.97 2.49
CA ASP A 311 13.27 10.30 1.93
C ASP A 311 12.23 9.30 2.45
N THR A 312 11.16 9.79 3.06
CA THR A 312 10.10 8.96 3.62
C THR A 312 8.96 8.67 2.64
N THR A 313 9.05 9.21 1.42
CA THR A 313 8.00 9.03 0.40
C THR A 313 7.84 7.56 0.04
N GLY A 314 6.61 7.08 0.08
CA GLY A 314 6.28 5.69 -0.27
C GLY A 314 6.62 4.64 0.79
N ALA A 315 7.11 5.02 1.99
CA ALA A 315 7.40 4.05 3.07
C ALA A 315 6.14 3.27 3.51
N GLY A 316 5.00 3.93 3.60
CA GLY A 316 3.71 3.28 3.88
C GLY A 316 3.30 2.29 2.78
N ASP A 317 3.50 2.66 1.50
CA ASP A 317 3.24 1.76 0.37
C ASP A 317 4.21 0.58 0.38
N CYS A 318 5.49 0.81 0.73
CA CYS A 318 6.48 -0.24 0.91
C CYS A 318 6.07 -1.21 2.02
N PHE A 319 5.56 -0.71 3.16
CA PHE A 319 5.04 -1.54 4.23
C PHE A 319 3.87 -2.42 3.76
N VAL A 320 2.85 -1.83 3.14
CA VAL A 320 1.65 -2.57 2.68
C VAL A 320 2.01 -3.59 1.60
N GLY A 321 2.85 -3.22 0.63
CA GLY A 321 3.32 -4.14 -0.40
C GLY A 321 4.17 -5.28 0.15
N SER A 322 5.02 -5.02 1.15
CA SER A 322 5.80 -6.04 1.85
C SER A 322 4.91 -6.97 2.68
N LEU A 323 3.91 -6.42 3.38
CA LEU A 323 2.93 -7.22 4.12
C LEU A 323 2.17 -8.15 3.16
N ALA A 324 1.70 -7.64 2.02
CA ALA A 324 1.03 -8.45 1.01
C ALA A 324 1.94 -9.58 0.50
N TYR A 325 3.22 -9.31 0.28
CA TYR A 325 4.22 -10.31 -0.08
C TYR A 325 4.36 -11.41 0.98
N PHE A 326 4.60 -11.05 2.24
CA PHE A 326 4.79 -12.04 3.30
C PHE A 326 3.51 -12.84 3.56
N VAL A 327 2.34 -12.21 3.57
CA VAL A 327 1.02 -12.88 3.71
C VAL A 327 0.74 -13.86 2.56
N ALA A 328 1.19 -13.56 1.34
CA ALA A 328 0.96 -14.41 0.17
C ALA A 328 1.98 -15.52 -0.01
N CYS A 329 3.25 -15.27 0.35
CA CYS A 329 4.38 -16.13 -0.03
C CYS A 329 5.05 -16.83 1.17
N HIS A 330 4.76 -16.42 2.41
CA HIS A 330 5.35 -16.95 3.63
C HIS A 330 4.27 -17.29 4.67
N GLU A 331 3.36 -18.19 4.29
CA GLU A 331 2.28 -18.66 5.17
C GLU A 331 2.79 -19.55 6.33
N ASP A 332 4.04 -19.95 6.26
CA ASP A 332 4.78 -20.79 7.20
C ASP A 332 5.40 -20.00 8.38
N ILE A 333 5.36 -18.67 8.35
CA ILE A 333 5.72 -17.82 9.48
C ILE A 333 4.47 -17.11 10.04
N THR A 334 4.50 -16.78 11.33
CA THR A 334 3.36 -16.15 12.01
C THR A 334 3.06 -14.75 11.47
N LEU A 335 1.82 -14.30 11.62
CA LEU A 335 1.43 -12.97 11.15
C LEU A 335 2.23 -11.86 11.84
N ALA A 336 2.54 -12.01 13.12
CA ALA A 336 3.38 -11.04 13.81
C ALA A 336 4.77 -10.94 13.20
N GLU A 337 5.38 -12.07 12.80
CA GLU A 337 6.66 -12.07 12.10
C GLU A 337 6.54 -11.47 10.68
N GLN A 338 5.44 -11.71 9.97
CA GLN A 338 5.16 -11.09 8.68
C GLN A 338 5.07 -9.55 8.80
N ILE A 339 4.36 -9.03 9.82
CA ILE A 339 4.26 -7.59 10.10
C ILE A 339 5.64 -7.04 10.45
N ARG A 340 6.38 -7.68 11.34
CA ARG A 340 7.69 -7.25 11.82
C ARG A 340 8.71 -7.12 10.68
N ARG A 341 8.76 -8.12 9.77
CA ARG A 341 9.59 -8.08 8.57
C ARG A 341 9.17 -6.95 7.63
N SER A 342 7.87 -6.71 7.49
CA SER A 342 7.35 -5.61 6.66
C SER A 342 7.73 -4.24 7.22
N VAL A 343 7.73 -4.05 8.54
CA VAL A 343 8.25 -2.84 9.19
C VAL A 343 9.73 -2.64 8.87
N TRP A 344 10.54 -3.71 8.95
CA TRP A 344 11.96 -3.62 8.64
C TRP A 344 12.21 -3.28 7.16
N VAL A 345 11.53 -3.94 6.22
CA VAL A 345 11.66 -3.64 4.77
C VAL A 345 11.27 -2.20 4.47
N ALA A 346 10.15 -1.72 5.00
CA ALA A 346 9.72 -0.33 4.84
C ALA A 346 10.75 0.66 5.39
N SER A 347 11.41 0.31 6.50
CA SER A 347 12.47 1.13 7.08
C SER A 347 13.72 1.23 6.21
N GLN A 348 13.97 0.24 5.36
CA GLN A 348 15.11 0.29 4.42
C GLN A 348 14.80 1.19 3.21
N SER A 349 13.54 1.34 2.80
CA SER A 349 13.17 2.18 1.67
C SER A 349 13.48 3.66 1.90
N ILE A 350 13.38 4.15 3.16
CA ILE A 350 13.62 5.56 3.48
C ILE A 350 15.08 6.00 3.42
N ARG A 351 16.01 5.10 3.14
CA ARG A 351 17.46 5.36 3.02
C ARG A 351 17.87 5.83 1.62
N LYS A 352 16.95 5.82 0.65
CA LYS A 352 17.18 6.25 -0.73
C LYS A 352 16.10 7.26 -1.13
N LYS A 353 16.40 8.13 -2.09
CA LYS A 353 15.42 9.07 -2.66
C LYS A 353 14.42 8.40 -3.57
N GLY A 354 13.21 8.90 -3.55
CA GLY A 354 12.09 8.50 -4.42
C GLY A 354 11.25 7.37 -3.82
N THR A 355 10.23 6.95 -4.55
CA THR A 355 9.25 5.95 -4.11
C THR A 355 9.65 4.57 -4.61
N GLN A 356 9.23 4.17 -5.82
CA GLN A 356 9.55 2.83 -6.36
C GLN A 356 11.05 2.60 -6.54
N SER A 357 11.81 3.66 -6.83
CA SER A 357 13.28 3.59 -6.97
C SER A 357 14.02 3.35 -5.66
N SER A 358 13.39 3.59 -4.52
CA SER A 358 13.97 3.36 -3.19
C SER A 358 13.76 1.94 -2.66
N TYR A 359 12.82 1.20 -3.24
CA TYR A 359 12.48 -0.14 -2.77
C TYR A 359 13.60 -1.12 -3.08
N LEU A 360 14.10 -1.80 -2.04
CA LEU A 360 15.17 -2.78 -2.17
C LEU A 360 14.65 -4.05 -2.85
N LYS A 361 15.45 -4.55 -3.78
CA LYS A 361 15.19 -5.82 -4.45
C LYS A 361 15.55 -6.99 -3.54
N ARG A 362 14.99 -8.16 -3.83
CA ARG A 362 15.21 -9.39 -3.09
C ARG A 362 16.70 -9.72 -2.89
N ASP A 363 17.54 -9.47 -3.88
CA ASP A 363 18.97 -9.70 -3.88
C ASP A 363 19.80 -8.64 -3.14
N GLU A 364 19.19 -7.49 -2.79
CA GLU A 364 19.78 -6.44 -1.94
C GLU A 364 19.46 -6.67 -0.44
N LEU A 365 18.64 -7.66 -0.11
CA LEU A 365 18.14 -7.95 1.23
C LEU A 365 18.78 -9.24 1.79
N PRO A 366 18.99 -9.34 3.12
CA PRO A 366 19.59 -10.52 3.71
C PRO A 366 18.68 -11.75 3.54
N ASP A 367 19.25 -12.91 3.24
CA ASP A 367 18.50 -14.17 3.08
C ASP A 367 17.74 -14.58 4.34
N THR A 368 18.25 -14.22 5.51
CA THR A 368 17.60 -14.47 6.81
C THR A 368 16.24 -13.79 6.94
N LEU A 369 15.99 -12.68 6.20
CA LEU A 369 14.69 -12.01 6.13
C LEU A 369 13.59 -12.95 5.58
N PHE A 370 13.96 -13.97 4.80
CA PHE A 370 13.04 -14.88 4.12
C PHE A 370 13.09 -16.30 4.69
N ALA A 371 13.91 -16.52 5.72
CA ALA A 371 14.01 -17.79 6.42
C ALA A 371 12.80 -18.04 7.35
N LEU A 372 12.61 -19.29 7.79
CA LEU A 372 11.54 -19.66 8.73
C LEU A 372 11.79 -19.17 10.16
N GLU A 373 13.06 -19.00 10.51
CA GLU A 373 13.48 -18.56 11.84
C GLU A 373 13.10 -17.09 12.07
N THR A 374 12.93 -16.70 13.34
CA THR A 374 12.71 -15.30 13.72
C THR A 374 13.83 -14.42 13.18
N PHE A 375 13.48 -13.50 12.30
CA PHE A 375 14.44 -12.59 11.68
C PHE A 375 15.07 -11.66 12.71
N GLN A 376 16.38 -11.72 12.86
CA GLN A 376 17.11 -10.76 13.69
C GLN A 376 17.50 -9.55 12.84
N TRP A 377 17.11 -8.37 13.29
CA TRP A 377 17.46 -7.13 12.58
C TRP A 377 18.96 -6.88 12.67
N PRO A 378 19.62 -6.60 11.55
CA PRO A 378 21.05 -6.28 11.51
C PRO A 378 21.43 -5.05 12.31
#